data_de9626c176af263de609e6cd5e3f043b
#
_entry.id   de9626c176af263de609e6cd5e3f043b
#
_cell.length_a   1.000
_cell.length_b   1.000
_cell.length_c   1.000
_cell.angle_alpha   90.00
_cell.angle_beta   90.00
_cell.angle_gamma   90.00
#
_symmetry.space_group_name_H-M   'P 1'
#
loop_
_entity.id
_entity.type
_entity.pdbx_description
1 polymer ?
#
loop_
_entity_poly.entity_id
_entity_poly.type
_entity_poly.pdbx_seq_one_letter_code
_entity_poly.pdbx_strand_id
1 'polypeptide(L)'
;MEEYLVPTAFGEAEFVEKKSRFIGRVWPVETEEEALAKIQEMKKQHYDATHNCWAYIIKDGAVRFSDDGEPGGTAGMPMIQVLQREGLNNIVCVVTRYFGGILLGAGGLVRAYTKGAKIAVDAAGKSMKRVWDVLYVPCPYTYYERIKLEIEAFGGVLRDTQFGAEVELEILLPEALSQSFLDRLTDMTAGTVEGLHTGQEYRAFPV
;
A
#
# COMPACT_ATOMS: atom_id res chain seq x y z
N MET A 1 0.73 -7.79 16.53
CA MET A 1 -0.10 -6.85 15.75
C MET A 1 -0.53 -7.56 14.47
N GLU A 2 -1.74 -7.27 13.96
CA GLU A 2 -2.26 -7.93 12.76
C GLU A 2 -1.60 -7.39 11.50
N GLU A 3 -1.30 -8.28 10.55
CA GLU A 3 -0.79 -7.89 9.23
C GLU A 3 -1.93 -7.44 8.32
N TYR A 4 -1.75 -6.38 7.53
CA TYR A 4 -2.72 -5.95 6.55
C TYR A 4 -2.08 -5.14 5.41
N LEU A 5 -2.76 -5.12 4.26
CA LEU A 5 -2.33 -4.37 3.08
C LEU A 5 -2.74 -2.89 3.17
N VAL A 6 -1.82 -2.03 2.74
CA VAL A 6 -2.02 -0.58 2.58
C VAL A 6 -1.53 -0.13 1.19
N PRO A 7 -1.98 1.03 0.67
CA PRO A 7 -1.33 1.61 -0.50
C PRO A 7 0.15 1.90 -0.21
N THR A 8 1.03 1.64 -1.18
CA THR A 8 2.46 1.94 -1.03
C THR A 8 2.70 3.45 -1.02
N ALA A 9 2.02 4.18 -1.91
CA ALA A 9 2.17 5.61 -2.10
C ALA A 9 0.90 6.23 -2.70
N PHE A 10 0.96 7.51 -3.03
CA PHE A 10 -0.05 8.13 -3.89
C PHE A 10 -0.05 7.48 -5.28
N GLY A 11 -1.25 7.18 -5.78
CA GLY A 11 -1.46 6.69 -7.13
C GLY A 11 -2.54 7.48 -7.86
N GLU A 12 -2.28 7.85 -9.10
CA GLU A 12 -3.23 8.51 -9.98
C GLU A 12 -3.24 7.84 -11.35
N ALA A 13 -4.44 7.63 -11.89
CA ALA A 13 -4.62 7.17 -13.27
C ALA A 13 -5.95 7.69 -13.81
N GLU A 14 -6.05 7.86 -15.13
CA GLU A 14 -7.25 8.35 -15.76
C GLU A 14 -7.62 7.57 -17.02
N PHE A 15 -8.88 7.67 -17.39
CA PHE A 15 -9.40 7.16 -18.66
C PHE A 15 -10.60 7.96 -19.13
N VAL A 16 -10.97 7.77 -20.39
CA VAL A 16 -12.15 8.36 -21.01
C VAL A 16 -13.13 7.25 -21.38
N GLU A 17 -14.39 7.41 -21.02
CA GLU A 17 -15.50 6.53 -21.40
C GLU A 17 -16.68 7.35 -21.89
N LYS A 18 -17.14 7.13 -23.13
CA LYS A 18 -18.22 7.89 -23.77
C LYS A 18 -18.02 9.42 -23.60
N LYS A 19 -16.83 9.92 -23.88
CA LYS A 19 -16.40 11.31 -23.72
C LYS A 19 -16.37 11.82 -22.26
N SER A 20 -16.84 11.09 -21.27
CA SER A 20 -16.62 11.43 -19.86
C SER A 20 -15.19 11.08 -19.45
N ARG A 21 -14.51 12.01 -18.78
CA ARG A 21 -13.17 11.80 -18.23
C ARG A 21 -13.28 11.40 -16.76
N PHE A 22 -12.62 10.31 -16.40
CA PHE A 22 -12.55 9.79 -15.05
C PHE A 22 -11.10 9.82 -14.57
N ILE A 23 -10.84 10.44 -13.43
CA ILE A 23 -9.52 10.52 -12.81
C ILE A 23 -9.61 9.86 -11.45
N GLY A 24 -9.01 8.67 -11.32
CA GLY A 24 -8.92 7.94 -10.07
C GLY A 24 -7.65 8.31 -9.32
N ARG A 25 -7.77 8.53 -8.00
CA ARG A 25 -6.66 8.83 -7.09
C ARG A 25 -6.80 8.05 -5.82
N VAL A 26 -5.66 7.57 -5.31
CA VAL A 26 -5.56 6.83 -4.07
C VAL A 26 -4.42 7.40 -3.23
N TRP A 27 -4.64 7.52 -1.92
CA TRP A 27 -3.62 7.89 -0.95
C TRP A 27 -3.64 6.90 0.21
N PRO A 28 -2.47 6.57 0.79
CA PRO A 28 -2.40 6.01 2.14
C PRO A 28 -2.83 7.09 3.15
N VAL A 29 -3.62 6.70 4.13
CA VAL A 29 -4.07 7.54 5.24
C VAL A 29 -4.10 6.71 6.52
N GLU A 30 -3.86 7.33 7.67
CA GLU A 30 -3.91 6.60 8.95
C GLU A 30 -5.20 6.88 9.72
N THR A 31 -5.86 8.00 9.45
CA THR A 31 -7.06 8.44 10.17
C THR A 31 -8.20 8.88 9.25
N GLU A 32 -9.42 8.93 9.80
CA GLU A 32 -10.59 9.45 9.09
C GLU A 32 -10.42 10.94 8.74
N GLU A 33 -9.78 11.72 9.61
CA GLU A 33 -9.49 13.13 9.39
C GLU A 33 -8.59 13.35 8.18
N GLU A 34 -7.54 12.53 8.03
CA GLU A 34 -6.66 12.57 6.86
C GLU A 34 -7.43 12.21 5.57
N ALA A 35 -8.30 11.19 5.62
CA ALA A 35 -9.14 10.82 4.49
C ALA A 35 -10.07 11.96 4.08
N LEU A 36 -10.76 12.57 5.05
CA LEU A 36 -11.64 13.72 4.81
C LEU A 36 -10.89 14.93 4.28
N ALA A 37 -9.67 15.20 4.76
CA ALA A 37 -8.84 16.28 4.26
C ALA A 37 -8.51 16.09 2.76
N LYS A 38 -8.15 14.86 2.33
CA LYS A 38 -7.90 14.55 0.92
C LYS A 38 -9.16 14.70 0.06
N ILE A 39 -10.31 14.29 0.54
CA ILE A 39 -11.59 14.46 -0.14
C ILE A 39 -11.88 15.96 -0.36
N GLN A 40 -11.72 16.78 0.68
CA GLN A 40 -11.95 18.22 0.58
C GLN A 40 -10.95 18.91 -0.34
N GLU A 41 -9.68 18.52 -0.31
CA GLU A 41 -8.66 18.99 -1.23
C GLU A 41 -9.07 18.74 -2.69
N MET A 42 -9.52 17.52 -3.01
CA MET A 42 -9.96 17.16 -4.37
C MET A 42 -11.23 17.91 -4.79
N LYS A 43 -12.20 18.05 -3.90
CA LYS A 43 -13.42 18.84 -4.17
C LYS A 43 -13.11 20.30 -4.46
N LYS A 44 -12.12 20.86 -3.76
CA LYS A 44 -11.68 22.24 -4.00
C LYS A 44 -10.87 22.37 -5.29
N GLN A 45 -9.98 21.43 -5.57
CA GLN A 45 -9.17 21.45 -6.79
C GLN A 45 -9.98 21.19 -8.06
N HIS A 46 -10.99 20.31 -7.97
CA HIS A 46 -11.89 19.93 -9.07
C HIS A 46 -13.32 20.41 -8.82
N TYR A 47 -13.46 21.68 -8.39
CA TYR A 47 -14.75 22.28 -8.09
C TYR A 47 -15.69 22.38 -9.32
N ASP A 48 -15.11 22.38 -10.52
CA ASP A 48 -15.79 22.41 -11.81
C ASP A 48 -16.11 21.01 -12.35
N ALA A 49 -15.69 19.96 -11.68
CA ALA A 49 -16.04 18.60 -12.05
C ALA A 49 -17.53 18.32 -11.79
N THR A 50 -18.10 17.41 -12.56
CA THR A 50 -19.52 17.03 -12.38
C THR A 50 -19.71 16.31 -11.04
N HIS A 51 -18.79 15.39 -10.69
CA HIS A 51 -18.81 14.63 -9.44
C HIS A 51 -17.38 14.32 -8.96
N ASN A 52 -17.19 14.34 -7.64
CA ASN A 52 -16.01 13.86 -6.95
C ASN A 52 -16.43 12.75 -5.98
N CYS A 53 -16.67 11.56 -6.51
CA CYS A 53 -17.08 10.40 -5.73
C CYS A 53 -15.89 9.87 -4.94
N TRP A 54 -16.14 9.35 -3.73
CA TRP A 54 -15.06 8.91 -2.86
C TRP A 54 -15.44 7.71 -2.00
N ALA A 55 -14.41 7.00 -1.56
CA ALA A 55 -14.50 5.88 -0.64
C ALA A 55 -13.24 5.80 0.21
N TYR A 56 -13.34 5.42 1.49
CA TYR A 56 -12.20 5.16 2.34
C TYR A 56 -12.46 4.01 3.32
N ILE A 57 -11.37 3.37 3.73
CA ILE A 57 -11.34 2.31 4.73
C ILE A 57 -10.21 2.63 5.71
N ILE A 58 -10.56 2.81 6.98
CA ILE A 58 -9.60 2.95 8.08
C ILE A 58 -9.57 1.63 8.85
N LYS A 59 -8.38 1.08 9.06
CA LYS A 59 -8.20 -0.18 9.80
C LYS A 59 -8.78 -0.05 11.22
N ASP A 60 -9.64 -1.00 11.59
CA ASP A 60 -10.37 -1.02 12.86
C ASP A 60 -11.24 0.23 13.13
N GLY A 61 -11.55 0.99 12.06
CA GLY A 61 -12.27 2.25 12.11
C GLY A 61 -13.39 2.35 11.08
N ALA A 62 -13.58 3.56 10.55
CA ALA A 62 -14.67 3.86 9.65
C ALA A 62 -14.45 3.31 8.23
N VAL A 63 -15.55 2.78 7.64
CA VAL A 63 -15.67 2.46 6.21
C VAL A 63 -16.80 3.33 5.67
N ARG A 64 -16.48 4.27 4.78
CA ARG A 64 -17.48 5.20 4.24
C ARG A 64 -17.25 5.47 2.76
N PHE A 65 -18.31 5.92 2.11
CA PHE A 65 -18.29 6.29 0.70
C PHE A 65 -19.38 7.32 0.39
N SER A 66 -19.29 7.95 -0.80
CA SER A 66 -20.28 8.87 -1.33
C SER A 66 -20.34 8.79 -2.85
N ASP A 67 -21.55 8.82 -3.36
CA ASP A 67 -21.82 8.96 -4.79
C ASP A 67 -21.70 10.41 -5.30
N ASP A 68 -21.57 11.39 -4.41
CA ASP A 68 -21.39 12.83 -4.70
C ASP A 68 -22.32 13.34 -5.81
N GLY A 69 -23.61 12.97 -5.74
CA GLY A 69 -24.63 13.36 -6.70
C GLY A 69 -24.79 12.47 -7.94
N GLU A 70 -23.99 11.43 -8.13
CA GLU A 70 -24.30 10.36 -9.08
C GLU A 70 -25.53 9.56 -8.61
N PRO A 71 -26.22 8.82 -9.49
CA PRO A 71 -27.31 7.95 -9.07
C PRO A 71 -26.91 6.99 -7.97
N GLY A 72 -27.75 6.85 -6.95
CA GLY A 72 -27.45 6.10 -5.74
C GLY A 72 -26.90 4.69 -6.00
N GLY A 73 -25.76 4.37 -5.40
CA GLY A 73 -25.08 3.09 -5.49
C GLY A 73 -24.28 2.85 -6.78
N THR A 74 -24.13 3.87 -7.64
CA THR A 74 -23.42 3.69 -8.92
C THR A 74 -21.95 4.08 -8.89
N ALA A 75 -21.48 4.73 -7.82
CA ALA A 75 -20.12 5.22 -7.71
C ALA A 75 -19.42 4.78 -6.42
N GLY A 76 -19.82 5.29 -5.27
CA GLY A 76 -19.15 5.06 -4.00
C GLY A 76 -19.13 3.59 -3.57
N MET A 77 -20.25 2.89 -3.69
CA MET A 77 -20.34 1.46 -3.38
C MET A 77 -19.44 0.60 -4.29
N PRO A 78 -19.43 0.75 -5.63
CA PRO A 78 -18.48 0.07 -6.49
C PRO A 78 -17.01 0.32 -6.12
N MET A 79 -16.66 1.56 -5.73
CA MET A 79 -15.30 1.91 -5.27
C MET A 79 -14.93 1.17 -3.98
N ILE A 80 -15.77 1.18 -2.94
CA ILE A 80 -15.54 0.43 -1.69
C ILE A 80 -15.33 -1.06 -1.96
N GLN A 81 -16.13 -1.67 -2.84
CA GLN A 81 -15.99 -3.08 -3.21
C GLN A 81 -14.64 -3.39 -3.88
N VAL A 82 -14.07 -2.44 -4.63
CA VAL A 82 -12.70 -2.59 -5.16
C VAL A 82 -11.70 -2.62 -4.01
N LEU A 83 -11.74 -1.62 -3.11
CA LEU A 83 -10.79 -1.53 -2.00
C LEU A 83 -10.84 -2.78 -1.10
N GLN A 84 -12.05 -3.28 -0.81
CA GLN A 84 -12.27 -4.50 -0.02
C GLN A 84 -11.73 -5.76 -0.73
N ARG A 85 -11.99 -5.93 -2.03
CA ARG A 85 -11.47 -7.07 -2.82
C ARG A 85 -9.96 -7.07 -2.92
N GLU A 86 -9.34 -5.89 -2.97
CA GLU A 86 -7.90 -5.73 -2.96
C GLU A 86 -7.28 -5.92 -1.56
N GLY A 87 -8.11 -6.10 -0.52
CA GLY A 87 -7.70 -6.29 0.87
C GLY A 87 -7.09 -5.06 1.53
N LEU A 88 -7.30 -3.88 0.94
CA LEU A 88 -6.65 -2.64 1.36
C LEU A 88 -7.36 -1.99 2.55
N ASN A 89 -6.57 -1.52 3.49
CA ASN A 89 -6.96 -0.69 4.63
C ASN A 89 -6.12 0.59 4.64
N ASN A 90 -6.49 1.55 5.49
CA ASN A 90 -5.79 2.82 5.62
C ASN A 90 -5.64 3.52 4.26
N ILE A 91 -6.74 3.61 3.55
CA ILE A 91 -6.82 4.08 2.17
C ILE A 91 -7.99 5.05 1.97
N VAL A 92 -7.76 6.10 1.21
CA VAL A 92 -8.81 6.92 0.62
C VAL A 92 -8.67 6.90 -0.90
N CYS A 93 -9.80 6.73 -1.58
CA CYS A 93 -9.91 6.78 -3.04
C CYS A 93 -10.91 7.87 -3.44
N VAL A 94 -10.52 8.73 -4.38
CA VAL A 94 -11.39 9.73 -5.00
C VAL A 94 -11.39 9.53 -6.51
N VAL A 95 -12.58 9.41 -7.10
CA VAL A 95 -12.75 9.37 -8.56
C VAL A 95 -13.51 10.62 -8.99
N THR A 96 -12.80 11.49 -9.67
CA THR A 96 -13.34 12.74 -10.25
C THR A 96 -13.86 12.47 -11.64
N ARG A 97 -15.09 12.89 -11.93
CA ARG A 97 -15.70 12.77 -13.25
C ARG A 97 -16.03 14.12 -13.85
N TYR A 98 -15.60 14.32 -15.09
CA TYR A 98 -16.08 15.38 -15.99
C TYR A 98 -17.00 14.76 -17.03
N PHE A 99 -18.28 15.17 -17.05
CA PHE A 99 -19.28 14.64 -17.96
C PHE A 99 -19.00 15.03 -19.42
N GLY A 100 -19.06 14.07 -20.31
CA GLY A 100 -18.76 14.28 -21.74
C GLY A 100 -19.99 14.44 -22.65
N GLY A 101 -21.16 14.67 -22.07
CA GLY A 101 -22.42 14.86 -22.85
C GLY A 101 -23.11 13.56 -23.26
N ILE A 102 -22.55 12.38 -22.99
CA ILE A 102 -23.14 11.07 -23.31
C ILE A 102 -23.41 10.31 -22.04
N LEU A 103 -24.66 9.91 -21.81
CA LEU A 103 -25.04 9.13 -20.64
C LEU A 103 -24.43 7.71 -20.68
N LEU A 104 -23.88 7.27 -19.57
CA LEU A 104 -23.35 5.92 -19.41
C LEU A 104 -24.45 4.92 -19.02
N GLY A 105 -25.48 5.37 -18.32
CA GLY A 105 -26.46 4.55 -17.62
C GLY A 105 -25.91 3.97 -16.32
N ALA A 106 -26.78 3.45 -15.45
CA ALA A 106 -26.37 2.94 -14.14
C ALA A 106 -25.28 1.86 -14.23
N GLY A 107 -25.43 0.85 -15.07
CA GLY A 107 -24.44 -0.19 -15.27
C GLY A 107 -23.12 0.31 -15.87
N GLY A 108 -23.17 1.34 -16.71
CA GLY A 108 -21.97 2.00 -17.25
C GLY A 108 -21.22 2.78 -16.18
N LEU A 109 -21.94 3.48 -15.29
CA LEU A 109 -21.35 4.19 -14.15
C LEU A 109 -20.66 3.23 -13.18
N VAL A 110 -21.34 2.15 -12.78
CA VAL A 110 -20.76 1.12 -11.91
C VAL A 110 -19.44 0.61 -12.48
N ARG A 111 -19.38 0.26 -13.76
CA ARG A 111 -18.13 -0.20 -14.40
C ARG A 111 -17.06 0.89 -14.44
N ALA A 112 -17.43 2.12 -14.73
CA ALA A 112 -16.50 3.25 -14.81
C ALA A 112 -15.88 3.57 -13.46
N TYR A 113 -16.65 3.64 -12.37
CA TYR A 113 -16.14 3.90 -11.03
C TYR A 113 -15.33 2.72 -10.47
N THR A 114 -15.75 1.48 -10.74
CA THR A 114 -14.94 0.28 -10.45
C THR A 114 -13.58 0.35 -11.15
N LYS A 115 -13.55 0.68 -12.44
CA LYS A 115 -12.30 0.84 -13.20
C LYS A 115 -11.46 1.99 -12.66
N GLY A 116 -12.06 3.15 -12.38
CA GLY A 116 -11.34 4.31 -11.85
C GLY A 116 -10.64 4.04 -10.53
N ALA A 117 -11.32 3.37 -9.59
CA ALA A 117 -10.74 2.93 -8.34
C ALA A 117 -9.61 1.90 -8.57
N LYS A 118 -9.85 0.89 -9.43
CA LYS A 118 -8.86 -0.18 -9.68
C LYS A 118 -7.56 0.35 -10.27
N ILE A 119 -7.62 1.19 -11.31
CA ILE A 119 -6.40 1.72 -11.94
C ILE A 119 -5.62 2.65 -11.00
N ALA A 120 -6.31 3.37 -10.11
CA ALA A 120 -5.65 4.20 -9.10
C ALA A 120 -4.96 3.35 -8.03
N VAL A 121 -5.58 2.26 -7.58
CA VAL A 121 -4.96 1.26 -6.67
C VAL A 121 -3.73 0.64 -7.32
N ASP A 122 -3.82 0.25 -8.60
CA ASP A 122 -2.68 -0.32 -9.33
C ASP A 122 -1.52 0.68 -9.46
N ALA A 123 -1.83 1.95 -9.68
CA ALA A 123 -0.83 3.02 -9.72
C ALA A 123 -0.18 3.30 -8.36
N ALA A 124 -0.94 3.14 -7.26
CA ALA A 124 -0.44 3.32 -5.90
C ALA A 124 0.49 2.20 -5.44
N GLY A 125 0.32 0.99 -5.99
CA GLY A 125 0.96 -0.22 -5.49
C GLY A 125 0.44 -0.65 -4.13
N LYS A 126 0.90 -1.79 -3.64
CA LYS A 126 0.51 -2.36 -2.35
C LYS A 126 1.72 -2.63 -1.48
N SER A 127 1.58 -2.40 -0.19
CA SER A 127 2.57 -2.73 0.83
C SER A 127 1.93 -3.54 1.94
N MET A 128 2.67 -4.50 2.49
CA MET A 128 2.27 -5.24 3.67
C MET A 128 2.75 -4.50 4.91
N LYS A 129 1.83 -4.05 5.75
CA LYS A 129 2.11 -3.47 7.07
C LYS A 129 2.11 -4.57 8.11
N ARG A 130 3.26 -4.81 8.74
CA ARG A 130 3.49 -5.88 9.73
C ARG A 130 4.57 -5.50 10.73
N VAL A 131 4.74 -6.32 11.76
CA VAL A 131 5.89 -6.24 12.67
C VAL A 131 7.12 -6.80 11.96
N TRP A 132 8.19 -6.05 12.03
CA TRP A 132 9.51 -6.40 11.53
C TRP A 132 10.49 -6.43 12.70
N ASP A 133 11.22 -7.52 12.83
CA ASP A 133 12.38 -7.57 13.71
C ASP A 133 13.56 -6.85 13.05
N VAL A 134 14.22 -6.01 13.83
CA VAL A 134 15.48 -5.36 13.44
C VAL A 134 16.62 -6.22 13.95
N LEU A 135 17.43 -6.73 13.02
CA LEU A 135 18.59 -7.55 13.36
C LEU A 135 19.88 -6.83 12.93
N TYR A 136 20.89 -6.89 13.81
CA TYR A 136 22.25 -6.53 13.50
C TYR A 136 23.06 -7.81 13.23
N VAL A 137 23.71 -7.88 12.06
CA VAL A 137 24.42 -9.07 11.61
C VAL A 137 25.83 -8.67 11.15
N PRO A 138 26.84 -8.73 12.05
CA PRO A 138 28.23 -8.59 11.65
C PRO A 138 28.71 -9.87 10.97
N CYS A 139 29.39 -9.75 9.83
CA CYS A 139 29.87 -10.91 9.09
C CYS A 139 31.20 -10.67 8.36
N PRO A 140 32.04 -11.68 8.18
CA PRO A 140 33.17 -11.62 7.27
C PRO A 140 32.72 -11.36 5.83
N TYR A 141 33.52 -10.66 5.04
CA TYR A 141 33.26 -10.35 3.63
C TYR A 141 32.89 -11.58 2.79
N THR A 142 33.45 -12.74 3.14
CA THR A 142 33.21 -14.03 2.45
C THR A 142 31.76 -14.50 2.52
N TYR A 143 31.00 -14.07 3.54
CA TYR A 143 29.58 -14.44 3.70
C TYR A 143 28.61 -13.38 3.21
N TYR A 144 29.05 -12.14 2.98
CA TYR A 144 28.20 -10.99 2.68
C TYR A 144 27.18 -11.23 1.57
N GLU A 145 27.65 -11.62 0.37
CA GLU A 145 26.75 -11.84 -0.77
C GLU A 145 25.76 -12.99 -0.53
N ARG A 146 26.19 -14.02 0.17
CA ARG A 146 25.34 -15.17 0.48
C ARG A 146 24.27 -14.80 1.51
N ILE A 147 24.61 -13.99 2.51
CA ILE A 147 23.65 -13.49 3.51
C ILE A 147 22.61 -12.60 2.85
N LYS A 148 23.00 -11.74 1.90
CA LYS A 148 22.04 -10.92 1.14
C LYS A 148 20.99 -11.76 0.42
N LEU A 149 21.39 -12.84 -0.23
CA LEU A 149 20.47 -13.76 -0.91
C LEU A 149 19.50 -14.44 0.09
N GLU A 150 19.99 -14.80 1.27
CA GLU A 150 19.13 -15.38 2.32
C GLU A 150 18.14 -14.32 2.87
N ILE A 151 18.57 -13.05 3.06
CA ILE A 151 17.68 -11.96 3.47
C ILE A 151 16.52 -11.84 2.47
N GLU A 152 16.80 -11.81 1.17
CA GLU A 152 15.77 -11.74 0.12
C GLU A 152 14.87 -12.99 0.13
N ALA A 153 15.45 -14.18 0.28
CA ALA A 153 14.69 -15.44 0.31
C ALA A 153 13.72 -15.53 1.51
N PHE A 154 14.06 -14.89 2.62
CA PHE A 154 13.18 -14.77 3.80
C PHE A 154 12.22 -13.57 3.74
N GLY A 155 12.17 -12.85 2.60
CA GLY A 155 11.35 -11.65 2.45
C GLY A 155 11.81 -10.49 3.32
N GLY A 156 13.09 -10.48 3.69
CA GLY A 156 13.71 -9.43 4.48
C GLY A 156 14.13 -8.22 3.65
N VAL A 157 14.46 -7.14 4.34
CA VAL A 157 14.94 -5.89 3.75
C VAL A 157 16.32 -5.56 4.34
N LEU A 158 17.32 -5.43 3.47
CA LEU A 158 18.62 -4.88 3.86
C LEU A 158 18.49 -3.37 4.02
N ARG A 159 18.55 -2.89 5.26
CA ARG A 159 18.31 -1.49 5.63
C ARG A 159 19.57 -0.64 5.53
N ASP A 160 20.68 -1.17 6.05
CA ASP A 160 21.99 -0.50 6.02
C ASP A 160 23.12 -1.54 5.90
N THR A 161 24.24 -1.10 5.36
CA THR A 161 25.45 -1.88 5.25
C THR A 161 26.66 -0.99 5.52
N GLN A 162 27.46 -1.35 6.51
CA GLN A 162 28.69 -0.65 6.82
C GLN A 162 29.89 -1.58 6.54
N PHE A 163 30.88 -1.03 5.84
CA PHE A 163 32.09 -1.75 5.44
C PHE A 163 33.28 -1.29 6.30
N GLY A 164 33.82 -2.20 7.11
CA GLY A 164 34.94 -1.95 8.02
C GLY A 164 35.90 -3.12 8.05
N ALA A 165 36.36 -3.49 9.23
CA ALA A 165 37.14 -4.72 9.44
C ALA A 165 36.34 -5.98 9.06
N GLU A 166 35.05 -5.92 9.26
CA GLU A 166 34.04 -6.85 8.78
C GLU A 166 32.87 -6.06 8.16
N VAL A 167 31.89 -6.73 7.60
CA VAL A 167 30.67 -6.11 7.07
C VAL A 167 29.60 -6.16 8.15
N GLU A 168 29.04 -5.01 8.47
CA GLU A 168 27.94 -4.88 9.44
C GLU A 168 26.64 -4.62 8.70
N LEU A 169 25.65 -5.50 8.90
CA LEU A 169 24.35 -5.42 8.26
C LEU A 169 23.27 -5.06 9.28
N GLU A 170 22.44 -4.08 8.96
CA GLU A 170 21.17 -3.85 9.62
C GLU A 170 20.06 -4.33 8.72
N ILE A 171 19.29 -5.31 9.19
CA ILE A 171 18.26 -5.96 8.38
C ILE A 171 16.91 -5.95 9.10
N LEU A 172 15.84 -5.92 8.30
CA LEU A 172 14.48 -6.09 8.76
C LEU A 172 13.97 -7.43 8.26
N LEU A 173 13.43 -8.24 9.17
CA LEU A 173 12.79 -9.51 8.83
C LEU A 173 11.38 -9.56 9.38
N PRO A 174 10.42 -10.17 8.65
CA PRO A 174 9.11 -10.45 9.23
C PRO A 174 9.27 -11.21 10.56
N GLU A 175 8.62 -10.73 11.63
CA GLU A 175 8.72 -11.32 12.98
C GLU A 175 8.56 -12.86 12.95
N ALA A 176 7.59 -13.35 12.17
CA ALA A 176 7.30 -14.80 12.05
C ALA A 176 8.46 -15.61 11.43
N LEU A 177 9.39 -14.98 10.70
CA LEU A 177 10.47 -15.64 9.98
C LEU A 177 11.86 -15.37 10.60
N SER A 178 11.94 -14.47 11.56
CA SER A 178 13.18 -13.99 12.15
C SER A 178 14.00 -15.12 12.78
N GLN A 179 13.37 -15.99 13.60
CA GLN A 179 14.07 -17.11 14.22
C GLN A 179 14.57 -18.12 13.18
N SER A 180 13.74 -18.46 12.19
CA SER A 180 14.13 -19.39 11.13
C SER A 180 15.32 -18.87 10.31
N PHE A 181 15.38 -17.54 10.10
CA PHE A 181 16.53 -16.91 9.45
C PHE A 181 17.79 -17.01 10.32
N LEU A 182 17.72 -16.76 11.63
CA LEU A 182 18.86 -16.88 12.55
C LEU A 182 19.38 -18.32 12.59
N ASP A 183 18.50 -19.31 12.63
CA ASP A 183 18.87 -20.72 12.58
C ASP A 183 19.59 -21.05 11.26
N ARG A 184 19.04 -20.57 10.14
CA ARG A 184 19.64 -20.72 8.82
C ARG A 184 21.00 -20.03 8.70
N LEU A 185 21.16 -18.85 9.31
CA LEU A 185 22.41 -18.11 9.35
C LEU A 185 23.49 -18.91 10.10
N THR A 186 23.14 -19.46 11.23
CA THR A 186 24.03 -20.34 12.04
C THR A 186 24.46 -21.55 11.24
N ASP A 187 23.53 -22.25 10.60
CA ASP A 187 23.83 -23.46 9.82
C ASP A 187 24.76 -23.17 8.62
N MET A 188 24.47 -22.11 7.85
CA MET A 188 25.23 -21.80 6.64
C MET A 188 26.64 -21.29 6.93
N THR A 189 26.88 -20.77 8.11
CA THR A 189 28.18 -20.21 8.54
C THR A 189 28.89 -21.07 9.56
N ALA A 190 28.35 -22.26 9.90
CA ALA A 190 28.84 -23.13 10.97
C ALA A 190 29.04 -22.36 12.28
N GLY A 191 28.13 -21.46 12.62
CA GLY A 191 28.16 -20.66 13.84
C GLY A 191 29.19 -19.50 13.82
N THR A 192 29.81 -19.21 12.68
CA THR A 192 30.78 -18.09 12.58
C THR A 192 30.08 -16.72 12.61
N VAL A 193 28.84 -16.63 12.10
CA VAL A 193 28.06 -15.41 12.07
C VAL A 193 26.85 -15.56 12.97
N GLU A 194 26.69 -14.62 13.87
CA GLU A 194 25.51 -14.52 14.76
C GLU A 194 24.76 -13.21 14.49
N GLY A 195 23.44 -13.32 14.40
CA GLY A 195 22.56 -12.15 14.31
C GLY A 195 22.04 -11.76 15.69
N LEU A 196 22.02 -10.48 15.97
CA LEU A 196 21.52 -9.90 17.21
C LEU A 196 20.20 -9.18 16.98
N HIS A 197 19.16 -9.53 17.72
CA HIS A 197 17.90 -8.80 17.71
C HIS A 197 18.08 -7.46 18.45
N THR A 198 17.86 -6.34 17.76
CA THR A 198 18.09 -4.99 18.30
C THR A 198 16.79 -4.21 18.54
N GLY A 199 15.66 -4.67 17.98
CA GLY A 199 14.37 -4.02 18.18
C GLY A 199 13.29 -4.54 17.25
N GLN A 200 12.14 -3.88 17.29
CA GLN A 200 11.00 -4.15 16.41
C GLN A 200 10.44 -2.85 15.84
N GLU A 201 9.93 -2.90 14.61
CA GLU A 201 9.22 -1.80 13.96
C GLU A 201 7.93 -2.30 13.33
N TYR A 202 6.86 -1.50 13.43
CA TYR A 202 5.61 -1.77 12.74
C TYR A 202 5.52 -0.90 11.49
N ARG A 203 5.87 -1.46 10.33
CA ARG A 203 6.02 -0.73 9.07
C ARG A 203 5.42 -1.46 7.88
N ALA A 204 5.18 -0.69 6.81
CA ALA A 204 4.74 -1.20 5.52
C ALA A 204 5.93 -1.24 4.54
N PHE A 205 6.07 -2.38 3.84
CA PHE A 205 6.99 -2.53 2.70
C PHE A 205 6.24 -3.08 1.48
N PRO A 206 6.63 -2.71 0.25
CA PRO A 206 6.04 -3.19 -0.99
C PRO A 206 6.03 -4.72 -1.07
N VAL A 207 4.94 -5.28 -1.64
CA VAL A 207 4.75 -6.73 -1.88
C VAL A 207 4.47 -7.00 -3.34
#